data_afe07c98ac8873fb34d331bd299bfae1
#
_entry.id   afe07c98ac8873fb34d331bd299bfae1
#
_cell.length_a   1.000
_cell.length_b   1.000
_cell.length_c   1.000
_cell.angle_alpha   90.00
_cell.angle_beta   90.00
_cell.angle_gamma   90.00
#
_symmetry.space_group_name_H-M   'P 1'
#
loop_
_entity.id
_entity.type
_entity.pdbx_description
1 polymer ?
#
loop_
_entity_poly.entity_id
_entity_poly.type
_entity_poly.pdbx_seq_one_letter_code
_entity_poly.pdbx_strand_id
1 'polypeptide(L)'
;EILRCLVGSEMCIRDSYMTEELMRKDFELMKQHNLNTVRLCHYPQDRRFYELCDEYGLYVYDEANIESHGMYYDLAKGGTLGNNPEWLKAHMDRTINMFERNKNYPSLTFWSLGNEAGNGYNFYQTYLWVKNADKDIMNRPVNYERALWEWNSDMYVPQYPSAGWLEEIGAQGSDRPIAPSEYAHAMGNSTGNLWGQWQAIYKYPNLQGGWIWDWVDQGILTKDENGKEFYAYGGDFGKDMPSDGNFLCNGLVNPDRTPHPGMAEVKFTHQNVGFEAVDAANGVFKITNRFYFTNLKDYMFTYTIKANNKIIKSNKMSLDLAPQASQEITVPVAGLKPQAGVDYLVDFVVTTVKTEGLVPAGHDIALGQFRLPVEADKTAYKAGGPKLTVSEEGDNVKVTSSKVNFVFDKKAGVVTSYKVGNTEYFNEGFGIQPNFWRAPNDND
;
A
#
# COMPACT_ATOMS: atom_id res chain seq x y z
N GLU A 1 18.54 -0.48 1.80
CA GLU A 1 17.34 -0.01 2.51
C GLU A 1 16.09 -0.52 1.79
N ILE A 2 15.08 -0.96 2.55
CA ILE A 2 13.80 -1.34 1.95
C ILE A 2 13.12 -0.11 1.40
N LEU A 3 12.73 -0.16 0.13
CA LEU A 3 12.12 0.93 -0.60
C LEU A 3 10.61 0.97 -0.30
N ARG A 4 10.17 1.96 0.45
CA ARG A 4 8.76 2.27 0.71
C ARG A 4 8.32 3.36 -0.24
N CYS A 5 7.90 2.93 -1.40
CA CYS A 5 7.91 3.74 -2.59
C CYS A 5 6.51 3.95 -3.13
N LEU A 6 6.38 5.01 -3.89
CA LEU A 6 5.24 5.24 -4.76
C LEU A 6 5.71 5.74 -6.12
N VAL A 7 4.84 5.59 -7.09
CA VAL A 7 5.00 6.16 -8.42
C VAL A 7 4.35 7.53 -8.42
N GLY A 8 5.02 8.53 -8.94
CA GLY A 8 4.49 9.88 -9.06
C GLY A 8 4.47 10.35 -10.50
N SER A 9 3.30 10.39 -11.11
CA SER A 9 3.09 10.89 -12.48
C SER A 9 2.35 12.21 -12.54
N GLU A 10 1.96 12.74 -11.43
CA GLU A 10 1.02 13.86 -11.28
C GLU A 10 1.48 15.19 -11.83
N MET A 11 2.74 15.29 -12.17
CA MET A 11 3.38 16.59 -12.46
C MET A 11 2.85 17.28 -13.72
N CYS A 12 2.17 16.55 -14.59
CA CYS A 12 1.81 17.07 -15.91
C CYS A 12 0.33 17.37 -16.11
N ILE A 13 -0.53 17.07 -15.18
CA ILE A 13 -1.97 17.00 -15.50
C ILE A 13 -2.77 18.17 -14.96
N ARG A 14 -2.17 18.98 -14.17
CA ARG A 14 -2.85 20.22 -13.86
C ARG A 14 -2.64 21.21 -14.97
N ASP A 15 -3.73 21.78 -15.32
CA ASP A 15 -3.90 22.77 -16.35
C ASP A 15 -2.94 23.95 -16.29
N SER A 16 -1.85 23.90 -15.69
CA SER A 16 -0.84 24.91 -15.85
C SER A 16 0.52 24.47 -15.35
N TYR A 17 0.69 24.11 -14.14
CA TYR A 17 1.98 23.65 -13.64
C TYR A 17 1.91 23.28 -12.16
N MET A 18 2.85 22.44 -11.74
CA MET A 18 3.10 22.18 -10.31
C MET A 18 3.76 23.37 -9.67
N THR A 19 3.15 23.90 -8.62
CA THR A 19 3.78 24.92 -7.79
C THR A 19 4.69 24.27 -6.76
N GLU A 20 5.71 24.98 -6.31
CA GLU A 20 6.55 24.51 -5.20
C GLU A 20 5.73 24.24 -3.93
N GLU A 21 4.70 25.03 -3.67
CA GLU A 21 3.79 24.82 -2.53
C GLU A 21 3.09 23.45 -2.62
N LEU A 22 2.61 23.08 -3.79
CA LEU A 22 1.95 21.82 -4.01
C LEU A 22 2.94 20.63 -3.90
N MET A 23 4.15 20.79 -4.47
CA MET A 23 5.23 19.81 -4.28
C MET A 23 5.54 19.58 -2.79
N ARG A 24 5.64 20.65 -2.01
CA ARG A 24 5.90 20.56 -0.56
C ARG A 24 4.78 19.86 0.18
N LYS A 25 3.52 20.06 -0.23
CA LYS A 25 2.37 19.34 0.33
C LYS A 25 2.43 17.84 0.01
N ASP A 26 2.82 17.48 -1.21
CA ASP A 26 3.04 16.09 -1.61
C ASP A 26 4.16 15.45 -0.75
N PHE A 27 5.29 16.12 -0.61
CA PHE A 27 6.40 15.66 0.24
C PHE A 27 6.00 15.52 1.71
N GLU A 28 5.21 16.45 2.23
CA GLU A 28 4.68 16.38 3.59
C GLU A 28 3.84 15.10 3.79
N LEU A 29 2.90 14.85 2.90
CA LEU A 29 2.07 13.64 2.95
C LEU A 29 2.91 12.36 2.81
N MET A 30 3.85 12.33 1.87
CA MET A 30 4.74 11.18 1.69
C MET A 30 5.53 10.88 2.96
N LYS A 31 6.18 11.88 3.55
CA LYS A 31 6.98 11.71 4.78
C LYS A 31 6.13 11.32 5.98
N GLN A 32 4.93 11.87 6.13
CA GLN A 32 4.01 11.55 7.22
C GLN A 32 3.36 10.16 7.08
N HIS A 33 3.45 9.54 5.88
CA HIS A 33 2.93 8.20 5.61
C HIS A 33 4.03 7.15 5.38
N ASN A 34 5.23 7.39 5.91
CA ASN A 34 6.36 6.45 5.89
C ASN A 34 6.91 6.11 4.49
N LEU A 35 6.66 6.96 3.50
CA LEU A 35 7.24 6.81 2.16
C LEU A 35 8.65 7.40 2.13
N ASN A 36 9.59 6.72 1.48
CA ASN A 36 11.00 7.12 1.45
C ASN A 36 11.59 7.24 0.04
N THR A 37 10.83 6.89 -1.00
CA THR A 37 11.30 6.96 -2.38
C THR A 37 10.16 7.21 -3.35
N VAL A 38 10.48 7.80 -4.49
CA VAL A 38 9.56 8.07 -5.59
C VAL A 38 10.14 7.56 -6.90
N ARG A 39 9.32 6.98 -7.75
CA ARG A 39 9.62 6.72 -9.16
C ARG A 39 8.98 7.81 -10.00
N LEU A 40 9.75 8.40 -10.89
CA LEU A 40 9.31 9.52 -11.73
C LEU A 40 8.76 8.98 -13.05
N CYS A 41 7.58 8.43 -13.01
CA CYS A 41 6.92 7.85 -14.17
C CYS A 41 6.25 8.94 -15.02
N HIS A 42 6.37 8.94 -16.32
CA HIS A 42 7.34 8.17 -17.11
C HIS A 42 8.23 9.17 -17.83
N TYR A 43 8.80 10.14 -17.08
CA TYR A 43 9.67 11.21 -17.58
C TYR A 43 10.35 11.96 -16.43
N PRO A 44 11.50 12.61 -16.68
CA PRO A 44 12.16 13.45 -15.70
C PRO A 44 11.29 14.65 -15.28
N GLN A 45 11.28 14.96 -14.00
CA GLN A 45 10.44 16.00 -13.40
C GLN A 45 11.09 17.38 -13.41
N ASP A 46 10.42 18.39 -12.85
CA ASP A 46 10.97 19.72 -12.63
C ASP A 46 12.24 19.66 -11.75
N ARG A 47 13.20 20.56 -11.97
CA ARG A 47 14.44 20.59 -11.19
C ARG A 47 14.18 20.79 -9.70
N ARG A 48 13.20 21.62 -9.36
CA ARG A 48 12.85 21.89 -7.98
C ARG A 48 12.40 20.64 -7.23
N PHE A 49 11.78 19.69 -7.93
CA PHE A 49 11.40 18.40 -7.35
C PHE A 49 12.61 17.63 -6.82
N TYR A 50 13.68 17.52 -7.60
CA TYR A 50 14.92 16.85 -7.16
C TYR A 50 15.60 17.57 -6.00
N GLU A 51 15.63 18.91 -6.03
CA GLU A 51 16.14 19.72 -4.92
C GLU A 51 15.34 19.46 -3.63
N LEU A 52 14.03 19.33 -3.72
CA LEU A 52 13.18 18.97 -2.58
C LEU A 52 13.42 17.53 -2.13
N CYS A 53 13.68 16.57 -3.04
CA CYS A 53 14.10 15.21 -2.68
C CYS A 53 15.41 15.24 -1.89
N ASP A 54 16.37 16.05 -2.29
CA ASP A 54 17.63 16.25 -1.55
C ASP A 54 17.38 16.90 -0.17
N GLU A 55 16.52 17.93 -0.11
CA GLU A 55 16.19 18.66 1.12
C GLU A 55 15.49 17.78 2.16
N TYR A 56 14.50 16.96 1.72
CA TYR A 56 13.65 16.17 2.61
C TYR A 56 14.03 14.70 2.70
N GLY A 57 15.03 14.25 1.96
CA GLY A 57 15.54 12.89 2.03
C GLY A 57 14.54 11.86 1.47
N LEU A 58 14.10 12.05 0.22
CA LEU A 58 13.44 11.03 -0.58
C LEU A 58 14.41 10.50 -1.64
N TYR A 59 14.51 9.19 -1.76
CA TYR A 59 15.26 8.56 -2.85
C TYR A 59 14.49 8.71 -4.16
N VAL A 60 15.22 8.89 -5.26
CA VAL A 60 14.63 9.07 -6.59
C VAL A 60 15.00 7.91 -7.51
N TYR A 61 14.00 7.34 -8.15
CA TYR A 61 14.10 6.43 -9.28
C TYR A 61 13.73 7.24 -10.53
N ASP A 62 14.73 7.80 -11.21
CA ASP A 62 14.53 8.69 -12.35
C ASP A 62 14.35 7.90 -13.63
N GLU A 63 13.39 8.31 -14.47
CA GLU A 63 12.98 7.54 -15.62
C GLU A 63 13.09 8.33 -16.92
N ALA A 64 13.68 7.71 -17.94
CA ALA A 64 13.72 8.27 -19.28
C ALA A 64 12.33 8.27 -19.89
N ASN A 65 11.97 9.35 -20.57
CA ASN A 65 10.65 9.49 -21.19
C ASN A 65 10.48 8.61 -22.45
N ILE A 66 10.56 7.30 -22.23
CA ILE A 66 10.35 6.25 -23.23
C ILE A 66 9.18 5.39 -22.79
N GLU A 67 8.07 5.53 -23.46
CA GLU A 67 6.84 4.78 -23.30
C GLU A 67 6.28 4.50 -24.71
N SER A 68 5.95 3.24 -24.99
CA SER A 68 5.35 2.89 -26.28
C SER A 68 4.32 1.76 -26.17
N HIS A 69 3.65 1.66 -25.04
CA HIS A 69 2.65 0.63 -24.73
C HIS A 69 1.62 0.46 -25.86
N GLY A 70 1.06 1.59 -26.37
CA GLY A 70 0.12 1.59 -27.50
C GLY A 70 0.68 1.11 -28.84
N MET A 71 2.01 1.01 -28.98
CA MET A 71 2.70 0.51 -30.17
C MET A 71 3.11 -0.95 -30.04
N TYR A 72 2.57 -1.65 -29.06
CA TYR A 72 2.90 -3.04 -28.76
C TYR A 72 4.26 -3.28 -28.07
N TYR A 73 4.28 -4.16 -27.09
CA TYR A 73 5.47 -4.45 -26.29
C TYR A 73 5.76 -5.95 -26.09
N ASP A 74 5.18 -6.80 -26.97
CA ASP A 74 5.45 -8.25 -26.96
C ASP A 74 6.88 -8.53 -27.42
N LEU A 75 7.69 -9.02 -26.50
CA LEU A 75 9.10 -9.34 -26.72
C LEU A 75 9.34 -10.39 -27.81
N ALA A 76 8.41 -11.33 -27.98
CA ALA A 76 8.58 -12.47 -28.88
C ALA A 76 8.55 -12.08 -30.37
N LYS A 77 8.03 -10.92 -30.71
CA LYS A 77 7.78 -10.54 -32.12
C LYS A 77 8.74 -9.50 -32.69
N GLY A 78 9.63 -8.92 -31.86
CA GLY A 78 10.61 -7.92 -32.32
C GLY A 78 9.98 -6.65 -32.94
N GLY A 79 8.66 -6.47 -32.79
CA GLY A 79 7.90 -5.38 -33.38
C GLY A 79 7.88 -4.09 -32.57
N THR A 80 8.50 -4.08 -31.39
CA THR A 80 8.52 -2.91 -30.52
C THR A 80 9.49 -1.85 -30.99
N LEU A 81 9.22 -0.59 -30.69
CA LEU A 81 10.18 0.50 -30.95
C LEU A 81 11.49 0.29 -30.20
N GLY A 82 11.45 -0.34 -29.03
CA GLY A 82 12.63 -0.71 -28.21
C GLY A 82 13.61 -1.66 -28.89
N ASN A 83 13.15 -2.43 -29.88
CA ASN A 83 14.00 -3.37 -30.66
C ASN A 83 14.24 -2.91 -32.11
N ASN A 84 13.67 -1.80 -32.56
CA ASN A 84 13.89 -1.27 -33.90
C ASN A 84 15.07 -0.29 -33.92
N PRO A 85 16.22 -0.61 -34.57
CA PRO A 85 17.42 0.25 -34.59
C PRO A 85 17.16 1.67 -35.17
N GLU A 86 16.16 1.87 -36.01
CA GLU A 86 15.80 3.20 -36.51
C GLU A 86 15.42 4.18 -35.39
N TRP A 87 14.94 3.65 -34.25
CA TRP A 87 14.57 4.43 -33.06
C TRP A 87 15.72 4.57 -32.05
N LEU A 88 16.90 4.01 -32.32
CA LEU A 88 18.04 4.08 -31.40
C LEU A 88 18.38 5.52 -31.01
N LYS A 89 18.44 6.43 -32.00
CA LYS A 89 18.78 7.81 -31.74
C LYS A 89 17.80 8.46 -30.76
N ALA A 90 16.50 8.18 -30.91
CA ALA A 90 15.47 8.72 -30.03
C ALA A 90 15.57 8.16 -28.58
N HIS A 91 15.87 6.86 -28.44
CA HIS A 91 16.10 6.24 -27.13
C HIS A 91 17.33 6.82 -26.45
N MET A 92 18.46 6.86 -27.17
CA MET A 92 19.71 7.43 -26.66
C MET A 92 19.57 8.88 -26.26
N ASP A 93 18.92 9.72 -27.09
CA ASP A 93 18.73 11.13 -26.80
C ASP A 93 17.97 11.36 -25.49
N ARG A 94 16.87 10.66 -25.26
CA ARG A 94 16.07 10.75 -24.03
C ARG A 94 16.88 10.29 -22.82
N THR A 95 17.55 9.17 -22.92
CA THR A 95 18.38 8.59 -21.83
C THR A 95 19.56 9.52 -21.49
N ILE A 96 20.26 10.03 -22.49
CA ILE A 96 21.40 10.94 -22.30
C ILE A 96 20.93 12.26 -21.64
N ASN A 97 19.84 12.84 -22.15
CA ASN A 97 19.31 14.09 -21.59
C ASN A 97 18.88 13.93 -20.14
N MET A 98 18.19 12.85 -19.78
CA MET A 98 17.84 12.53 -18.40
C MET A 98 19.11 12.46 -17.54
N PHE A 99 20.08 11.67 -17.95
CA PHE A 99 21.33 11.44 -17.21
C PHE A 99 22.11 12.74 -17.02
N GLU A 100 22.43 13.44 -18.11
CA GLU A 100 23.26 14.66 -18.07
C GLU A 100 22.63 15.77 -17.25
N ARG A 101 21.31 15.85 -17.27
CA ARG A 101 20.55 16.83 -16.47
C ARG A 101 20.57 16.52 -14.98
N ASN A 102 20.45 15.22 -14.60
CA ASN A 102 20.07 14.84 -13.23
C ASN A 102 21.18 14.12 -12.45
N LYS A 103 22.28 13.73 -13.07
CA LYS A 103 23.36 12.92 -12.46
C LYS A 103 23.96 13.49 -11.16
N ASN A 104 23.83 14.78 -10.91
CA ASN A 104 24.43 15.46 -9.76
C ASN A 104 23.51 15.55 -8.52
N TYR A 105 22.25 15.06 -8.59
CA TYR A 105 21.38 15.06 -7.42
C TYR A 105 21.70 13.85 -6.52
N PRO A 106 22.05 14.09 -5.24
CA PRO A 106 22.37 13.03 -4.28
C PRO A 106 21.20 12.09 -3.99
N SER A 107 19.96 12.60 -4.06
CA SER A 107 18.73 11.82 -3.87
C SER A 107 18.51 10.78 -4.96
N LEU A 108 19.07 10.99 -6.16
CA LEU A 108 18.91 10.06 -7.27
C LEU A 108 19.72 8.80 -7.01
N THR A 109 19.01 7.67 -6.86
CA THR A 109 19.58 6.38 -6.48
C THR A 109 19.47 5.30 -7.56
N PHE A 110 18.52 5.45 -8.47
CA PHE A 110 18.27 4.48 -9.55
C PHE A 110 18.01 5.18 -10.87
N TRP A 111 18.44 4.55 -11.96
CA TRP A 111 18.11 4.95 -13.32
C TRP A 111 17.10 3.97 -13.92
N SER A 112 16.01 4.48 -14.51
CA SER A 112 15.08 3.72 -15.32
C SER A 112 15.26 4.07 -16.80
N LEU A 113 15.31 3.06 -17.65
CA LEU A 113 15.47 3.24 -19.08
C LEU A 113 14.14 3.60 -19.79
N GLY A 114 13.02 3.48 -19.09
CA GLY A 114 11.68 3.74 -19.62
C GLY A 114 10.65 2.78 -19.08
N ASN A 115 9.45 2.81 -19.64
CA ASN A 115 8.32 1.99 -19.26
C ASN A 115 7.65 1.36 -20.47
N GLU A 116 7.14 0.15 -20.34
CA GLU A 116 6.24 -0.59 -21.27
C GLU A 116 6.48 -0.39 -22.76
N ALA A 117 7.76 -0.47 -23.17
CA ALA A 117 8.19 -0.24 -24.55
C ALA A 117 8.84 -1.47 -25.20
N GLY A 118 8.60 -2.67 -24.66
CA GLY A 118 9.27 -3.90 -25.06
C GLY A 118 10.75 -3.91 -24.64
N ASN A 119 11.53 -4.88 -25.10
CA ASN A 119 12.97 -4.93 -24.87
C ASN A 119 13.71 -5.21 -26.16
N GLY A 120 15.01 -4.98 -26.19
CA GLY A 120 15.85 -5.29 -27.32
C GLY A 120 16.98 -4.30 -27.55
N TYR A 121 17.42 -4.21 -28.79
CA TYR A 121 18.65 -3.53 -29.19
C TYR A 121 18.80 -2.10 -28.61
N ASN A 122 17.76 -1.28 -28.67
CA ASN A 122 17.83 0.11 -28.20
C ASN A 122 18.01 0.19 -26.68
N PHE A 123 17.31 -0.66 -25.92
CA PHE A 123 17.47 -0.72 -24.47
C PHE A 123 18.81 -1.35 -24.04
N TYR A 124 19.38 -2.27 -24.82
CA TYR A 124 20.75 -2.76 -24.56
C TYR A 124 21.77 -1.63 -24.72
N GLN A 125 21.62 -0.79 -25.75
CA GLN A 125 22.53 0.35 -25.97
C GLN A 125 22.39 1.42 -24.89
N THR A 126 21.17 1.79 -24.49
CA THR A 126 20.93 2.76 -23.42
C THR A 126 21.46 2.26 -22.08
N TYR A 127 21.24 0.99 -21.75
CA TYR A 127 21.79 0.35 -20.54
C TYR A 127 23.32 0.45 -20.50
N LEU A 128 24.00 0.00 -21.53
CA LEU A 128 25.45 0.02 -21.61
C LEU A 128 26.00 1.44 -21.51
N TRP A 129 25.31 2.40 -22.14
CA TRP A 129 25.71 3.79 -22.09
C TRP A 129 25.63 4.36 -20.67
N VAL A 130 24.49 4.21 -19.98
CA VAL A 130 24.30 4.71 -18.60
C VAL A 130 25.30 4.04 -17.66
N LYS A 131 25.47 2.71 -17.73
CA LYS A 131 26.44 1.98 -16.92
C LYS A 131 27.85 2.52 -17.11
N ASN A 132 28.26 2.83 -18.33
CA ASN A 132 29.57 3.43 -18.60
C ASN A 132 29.64 4.88 -18.12
N ALA A 133 28.61 5.69 -18.30
CA ALA A 133 28.60 7.11 -17.95
C ALA A 133 28.60 7.33 -16.41
N ASP A 134 27.91 6.49 -15.65
CA ASP A 134 27.75 6.62 -14.21
C ASP A 134 28.81 5.87 -13.36
N LYS A 135 29.61 4.98 -13.98
CA LYS A 135 30.51 4.07 -13.26
C LYS A 135 31.52 4.77 -12.36
N ASP A 136 32.02 5.94 -12.77
CA ASP A 136 33.01 6.72 -12.04
C ASP A 136 32.40 7.91 -11.27
N ILE A 137 31.04 8.05 -11.27
CA ILE A 137 30.29 9.07 -10.54
C ILE A 137 29.72 8.46 -9.25
N MET A 138 28.68 7.63 -9.36
CA MET A 138 28.05 6.96 -8.24
C MET A 138 27.80 5.47 -8.50
N ASN A 139 27.95 5.01 -9.74
CA ASN A 139 27.71 3.63 -10.15
C ASN A 139 26.33 3.12 -9.75
N ARG A 140 25.31 3.93 -9.98
CA ARG A 140 23.93 3.64 -9.61
C ARG A 140 23.37 2.47 -10.40
N PRO A 141 22.46 1.66 -9.82
CA PRO A 141 21.73 0.63 -10.55
C PRO A 141 20.93 1.23 -11.71
N VAL A 142 20.95 0.52 -12.84
CA VAL A 142 20.19 0.83 -14.04
C VAL A 142 19.16 -0.28 -14.22
N ASN A 143 17.88 0.10 -14.30
CA ASN A 143 16.79 -0.85 -14.31
C ASN A 143 15.85 -0.63 -15.49
N TYR A 144 15.21 -1.71 -15.92
CA TYR A 144 14.17 -1.65 -16.93
C TYR A 144 13.17 -2.81 -16.73
N GLU A 145 11.88 -2.51 -16.62
CA GLU A 145 10.90 -3.50 -16.23
C GLU A 145 10.64 -4.58 -17.28
N ARG A 146 10.70 -4.24 -18.60
CA ARG A 146 10.58 -5.23 -19.69
C ARG A 146 11.87 -5.99 -19.99
N ALA A 147 12.97 -5.69 -19.30
CA ALA A 147 14.14 -6.56 -19.32
C ALA A 147 13.87 -7.88 -18.61
N LEU A 148 12.91 -7.94 -17.70
CA LEU A 148 12.64 -9.14 -16.91
C LEU A 148 13.92 -9.66 -16.24
N TRP A 149 14.37 -10.86 -16.58
CA TRP A 149 15.61 -11.47 -16.10
C TRP A 149 16.80 -11.30 -17.08
N GLU A 150 16.63 -10.53 -18.14
CA GLU A 150 17.75 -10.26 -19.05
C GLU A 150 18.84 -9.41 -18.36
N TRP A 151 20.00 -9.38 -18.98
CA TRP A 151 21.21 -8.77 -18.44
C TRP A 151 21.17 -7.23 -18.38
N ASN A 152 20.27 -6.59 -19.10
CA ASN A 152 20.18 -5.13 -19.20
C ASN A 152 19.28 -4.50 -18.11
N SER A 153 19.27 -5.11 -16.93
CA SER A 153 18.70 -4.57 -15.72
C SER A 153 19.44 -5.09 -14.49
N ASP A 154 19.89 -4.19 -13.63
CA ASP A 154 20.63 -4.53 -12.39
C ASP A 154 19.70 -5.07 -11.28
N MET A 155 18.41 -4.83 -11.40
CA MET A 155 17.37 -5.36 -10.53
C MET A 155 16.29 -6.04 -11.37
N TYR A 156 15.56 -6.97 -10.78
CA TYR A 156 14.30 -7.42 -11.36
C TYR A 156 13.17 -6.53 -10.83
N VAL A 157 12.50 -5.85 -11.73
CA VAL A 157 11.49 -4.82 -11.40
C VAL A 157 10.14 -5.14 -12.04
N PRO A 158 9.44 -6.21 -11.57
CA PRO A 158 8.18 -6.65 -12.15
C PRO A 158 7.07 -5.62 -11.94
N GLN A 159 6.01 -5.74 -12.73
CA GLN A 159 4.77 -5.00 -12.52
C GLN A 159 3.70 -5.92 -11.92
N TYR A 160 2.98 -5.43 -10.92
CA TYR A 160 1.81 -6.04 -10.27
C TYR A 160 1.96 -7.51 -9.83
N PRO A 161 3.07 -7.90 -9.17
CA PRO A 161 3.21 -9.26 -8.64
C PRO A 161 2.22 -9.50 -7.50
N SER A 162 1.66 -10.71 -7.44
CA SER A 162 0.82 -11.10 -6.30
C SER A 162 1.66 -11.36 -5.04
N ALA A 163 1.00 -11.32 -3.86
CA ALA A 163 1.66 -11.67 -2.60
C ALA A 163 2.20 -13.11 -2.61
N GLY A 164 1.47 -14.05 -3.24
CA GLY A 164 1.92 -15.44 -3.39
C GLY A 164 3.18 -15.56 -4.25
N TRP A 165 3.25 -14.82 -5.34
CA TRP A 165 4.44 -14.78 -6.18
C TRP A 165 5.65 -14.19 -5.44
N LEU A 166 5.45 -13.10 -4.66
CA LEU A 166 6.52 -12.52 -3.85
C LEU A 166 7.03 -13.50 -2.78
N GLU A 167 6.15 -14.24 -2.13
CA GLU A 167 6.53 -15.28 -1.16
C GLU A 167 7.35 -16.38 -1.84
N GLU A 168 6.93 -16.84 -3.02
CA GLU A 168 7.62 -17.90 -3.78
C GLU A 168 9.02 -17.44 -4.23
N ILE A 169 9.12 -16.30 -4.93
CA ILE A 169 10.40 -15.82 -5.45
C ILE A 169 11.34 -15.36 -4.34
N GLY A 170 10.78 -14.83 -3.24
CA GLY A 170 11.54 -14.50 -2.06
C GLY A 170 12.20 -15.73 -1.44
N ALA A 171 11.46 -16.84 -1.32
CA ALA A 171 11.96 -18.11 -0.78
C ALA A 171 12.98 -18.79 -1.70
N GLN A 172 12.83 -18.67 -3.01
CA GLN A 172 13.80 -19.21 -4.00
C GLN A 172 15.14 -18.45 -3.96
N GLY A 173 15.11 -17.16 -3.60
CA GLY A 173 16.24 -16.27 -3.74
C GLY A 173 16.45 -15.80 -5.19
N SER A 174 17.37 -14.87 -5.40
CA SER A 174 17.69 -14.33 -6.73
C SER A 174 19.13 -13.83 -6.78
N ASP A 175 19.69 -13.75 -7.99
CA ASP A 175 21.03 -13.23 -8.26
C ASP A 175 21.11 -11.69 -8.18
N ARG A 176 19.95 -11.04 -8.14
CA ARG A 176 19.80 -9.57 -8.07
C ARG A 176 18.60 -9.18 -7.19
N PRO A 177 18.56 -7.93 -6.67
CA PRO A 177 17.43 -7.43 -5.92
C PRO A 177 16.13 -7.45 -6.75
N ILE A 178 15.01 -7.64 -6.05
CA ILE A 178 13.66 -7.59 -6.63
C ILE A 178 12.89 -6.47 -5.98
N ALA A 179 12.35 -5.54 -6.79
CA ALA A 179 11.47 -4.48 -6.33
C ALA A 179 10.45 -4.15 -7.43
N PRO A 180 9.17 -4.47 -7.27
CA PRO A 180 8.16 -4.13 -8.27
C PRO A 180 8.20 -2.66 -8.66
N SER A 181 8.35 -2.38 -9.97
CA SER A 181 8.30 -1.01 -10.49
C SER A 181 6.90 -0.41 -10.38
N GLU A 182 5.90 -1.28 -10.33
CA GLU A 182 4.50 -0.93 -10.07
C GLU A 182 3.82 -2.08 -9.33
N TYR A 183 3.05 -1.76 -8.29
CA TYR A 183 2.24 -2.73 -7.56
C TYR A 183 1.10 -2.03 -6.81
N ALA A 184 0.19 -2.81 -6.21
CA ALA A 184 -0.89 -2.31 -5.36
C ALA A 184 -1.67 -1.16 -6.02
N HIS A 185 -2.10 -1.37 -7.28
CA HIS A 185 -2.84 -0.39 -8.09
C HIS A 185 -3.97 0.27 -7.28
N ALA A 186 -3.91 1.59 -7.10
CA ALA A 186 -4.72 2.31 -6.12
C ALA A 186 -6.02 2.92 -6.70
N MET A 187 -6.39 2.56 -7.92
CA MET A 187 -7.58 3.10 -8.59
C MET A 187 -8.85 2.92 -7.75
N GLY A 188 -9.53 4.03 -7.45
CA GLY A 188 -10.75 4.04 -6.66
C GLY A 188 -10.59 3.45 -5.26
N ASN A 189 -11.37 2.45 -4.91
CA ASN A 189 -11.31 1.75 -3.61
C ASN A 189 -10.43 0.50 -3.67
N SER A 190 -9.25 0.62 -4.26
CA SER A 190 -8.28 -0.47 -4.47
C SER A 190 -7.16 -0.46 -3.39
N THR A 191 -5.93 -0.78 -3.75
CA THR A 191 -4.76 -0.94 -2.85
C THR A 191 -4.86 -2.18 -1.95
N GLY A 192 -5.64 -3.17 -2.35
CA GLY A 192 -5.88 -4.38 -1.55
C GLY A 192 -4.68 -5.32 -1.43
N ASN A 193 -4.62 -6.07 -0.31
CA ASN A 193 -3.60 -7.06 -0.01
C ASN A 193 -2.16 -6.53 0.12
N LEU A 194 -2.00 -5.24 0.34
CA LEU A 194 -0.69 -4.60 0.55
C LEU A 194 0.05 -5.25 1.74
N TRP A 195 -0.65 -5.49 2.82
CA TRP A 195 -0.11 -6.19 3.99
C TRP A 195 0.48 -7.56 3.63
N GLY A 196 -0.24 -8.38 2.85
CA GLY A 196 0.24 -9.69 2.42
C GLY A 196 1.52 -9.63 1.59
N GLN A 197 1.64 -8.66 0.69
CA GLN A 197 2.85 -8.42 -0.11
C GLN A 197 4.03 -8.03 0.80
N TRP A 198 3.81 -7.14 1.78
CA TRP A 198 4.87 -6.68 2.68
C TRP A 198 5.30 -7.70 3.71
N GLN A 199 4.47 -8.71 4.05
CA GLN A 199 4.95 -9.86 4.84
C GLN A 199 6.10 -10.59 4.11
N ALA A 200 5.98 -10.82 2.80
CA ALA A 200 7.06 -11.40 2.00
C ALA A 200 8.26 -10.44 1.90
N ILE A 201 8.03 -9.16 1.64
CA ILE A 201 9.10 -8.15 1.50
C ILE A 201 9.93 -8.04 2.79
N TYR A 202 9.31 -8.04 3.97
CA TYR A 202 10.04 -8.00 5.23
C TYR A 202 10.75 -9.32 5.58
N LYS A 203 10.30 -10.44 5.03
CA LYS A 203 10.81 -11.77 5.33
C LYS A 203 12.06 -12.13 4.52
N TYR A 204 12.14 -11.71 3.28
CA TYR A 204 13.16 -12.14 2.34
C TYR A 204 14.10 -10.99 1.92
N PRO A 205 15.43 -11.13 2.13
CA PRO A 205 16.38 -10.05 1.89
C PRO A 205 16.60 -9.69 0.41
N ASN A 206 16.21 -10.55 -0.52
CA ASN A 206 16.23 -10.27 -1.96
C ASN A 206 15.06 -9.41 -2.42
N LEU A 207 14.01 -9.24 -1.61
CA LEU A 207 12.89 -8.34 -1.87
C LEU A 207 13.16 -6.98 -1.23
N GLN A 208 13.17 -5.92 -2.03
CA GLN A 208 13.65 -4.59 -1.61
C GLN A 208 12.56 -3.51 -1.54
N GLY A 209 11.29 -3.90 -1.48
CA GLY A 209 10.14 -2.98 -1.48
C GLY A 209 9.45 -2.95 -2.83
N GLY A 210 8.93 -1.80 -3.23
CA GLY A 210 8.24 -1.62 -4.50
C GLY A 210 7.58 -0.25 -4.62
N TRP A 211 7.12 0.16 -5.82
CA TRP A 211 6.50 1.44 -6.11
C TRP A 211 5.00 1.27 -6.35
N ILE A 212 4.16 1.85 -5.48
CA ILE A 212 2.70 1.80 -5.61
C ILE A 212 2.27 2.64 -6.81
N TRP A 213 1.44 2.11 -7.67
CA TRP A 213 0.76 2.84 -8.70
C TRP A 213 -0.59 3.36 -8.17
N ASP A 214 -0.90 4.63 -7.95
CA ASP A 214 -0.04 5.77 -8.25
C ASP A 214 -0.13 6.77 -7.09
N TRP A 215 0.41 8.01 -7.21
CA TRP A 215 0.39 8.99 -6.14
C TRP A 215 -0.93 9.76 -6.07
N VAL A 216 -1.33 10.42 -7.17
CA VAL A 216 -2.46 11.34 -7.17
C VAL A 216 -3.44 11.06 -8.31
N ASP A 217 -4.73 11.12 -8.01
CA ASP A 217 -5.76 11.11 -9.05
C ASP A 217 -5.59 12.29 -10.01
N GLN A 218 -5.53 11.99 -11.31
CA GLN A 218 -5.18 12.95 -12.34
C GLN A 218 -6.41 13.70 -12.85
N GLY A 219 -7.11 14.41 -11.95
CA GLY A 219 -8.27 15.25 -12.29
C GLY A 219 -7.91 16.72 -12.43
N ILE A 220 -8.53 17.39 -13.41
CA ILE A 220 -8.36 18.82 -13.69
C ILE A 220 -9.52 19.59 -13.06
N LEU A 221 -9.22 20.55 -12.16
CA LEU A 221 -10.26 21.37 -11.54
C LEU A 221 -10.94 22.24 -12.58
N THR A 222 -12.25 22.10 -12.72
CA THR A 222 -13.10 22.86 -13.64
C THR A 222 -14.45 23.17 -13.02
N LYS A 223 -15.37 23.75 -13.80
CA LYS A 223 -16.73 24.06 -13.37
C LYS A 223 -17.75 23.47 -14.33
N ASP A 224 -18.82 22.93 -13.78
CA ASP A 224 -19.97 22.50 -14.56
C ASP A 224 -20.80 23.69 -15.09
N GLU A 225 -21.84 23.40 -15.85
CA GLU A 225 -22.75 24.39 -16.40
C GLU A 225 -23.46 25.30 -15.37
N ASN A 226 -23.52 24.84 -14.12
CA ASN A 226 -24.10 25.57 -12.99
C ASN A 226 -23.05 26.36 -12.19
N GLY A 227 -21.77 26.31 -12.61
CA GLY A 227 -20.66 26.95 -11.94
C GLY A 227 -20.12 26.19 -10.72
N LYS A 228 -20.55 24.94 -10.49
CA LYS A 228 -20.05 24.07 -9.42
C LYS A 228 -18.69 23.50 -9.81
N GLU A 229 -17.73 23.64 -8.93
CA GLU A 229 -16.39 23.08 -9.12
C GLU A 229 -16.40 21.57 -8.97
N PHE A 230 -15.63 20.88 -9.85
CA PHE A 230 -15.36 19.45 -9.80
C PHE A 230 -14.04 19.16 -10.50
N TYR A 231 -13.49 17.97 -10.27
CA TYR A 231 -12.30 17.47 -10.97
C TYR A 231 -12.71 16.64 -12.17
N ALA A 232 -12.46 17.19 -13.37
CA ALA A 232 -12.78 16.55 -14.64
C ALA A 232 -11.70 15.56 -15.06
N TYR A 233 -12.10 14.44 -15.63
CA TYR A 233 -11.22 13.43 -16.22
C TYR A 233 -11.95 12.65 -17.33
N GLY A 234 -11.18 11.94 -18.16
CA GLY A 234 -11.72 11.03 -19.18
C GLY A 234 -12.78 11.68 -20.07
N GLY A 235 -13.99 11.12 -20.07
CA GLY A 235 -15.11 11.55 -20.92
C GLY A 235 -15.67 12.96 -20.66
N ASP A 236 -15.27 13.60 -19.56
CA ASP A 236 -15.71 14.97 -19.23
C ASP A 236 -15.22 16.02 -20.23
N PHE A 237 -14.19 15.69 -21.03
CA PHE A 237 -13.66 16.58 -22.08
C PHE A 237 -14.39 16.45 -23.41
N GLY A 238 -15.44 15.65 -23.49
CA GLY A 238 -16.27 15.46 -24.64
C GLY A 238 -16.29 14.02 -25.15
N LYS A 239 -17.47 13.58 -25.59
CA LYS A 239 -17.72 12.18 -26.00
C LYS A 239 -16.94 11.74 -27.25
N ASP A 240 -16.42 12.68 -28.02
CA ASP A 240 -15.66 12.42 -29.26
C ASP A 240 -14.13 12.48 -29.01
N MET A 241 -13.71 12.76 -27.77
CA MET A 241 -12.31 12.75 -27.38
C MET A 241 -11.89 11.33 -26.92
N PRO A 242 -10.65 10.90 -27.26
CA PRO A 242 -10.10 9.66 -26.71
C PRO A 242 -10.14 9.66 -25.19
N SER A 243 -10.57 8.56 -24.60
CA SER A 243 -10.72 8.45 -23.15
C SER A 243 -10.59 7.00 -22.68
N ASP A 244 -9.82 6.80 -21.60
CA ASP A 244 -9.76 5.54 -20.85
C ASP A 244 -10.70 5.55 -19.62
N GLY A 245 -11.72 6.41 -19.63
CA GLY A 245 -12.69 6.53 -18.55
C GLY A 245 -12.04 7.00 -17.25
N ASN A 246 -12.20 6.24 -16.16
CA ASN A 246 -11.64 6.55 -14.86
C ASN A 246 -10.19 6.04 -14.66
N PHE A 247 -9.54 5.52 -15.70
CA PHE A 247 -8.17 4.98 -15.59
C PHE A 247 -7.09 6.05 -15.32
N LEU A 248 -7.49 7.26 -15.01
CA LEU A 248 -6.65 8.37 -14.55
C LEU A 248 -6.78 8.63 -13.04
N CYS A 249 -7.72 7.94 -12.36
CA CYS A 249 -7.97 8.09 -10.93
C CYS A 249 -7.34 6.93 -10.17
N ASN A 250 -6.01 6.81 -10.25
CA ASN A 250 -5.23 5.69 -9.72
C ASN A 250 -4.49 6.06 -8.42
N GLY A 251 -4.71 7.25 -7.89
CA GLY A 251 -3.92 7.84 -6.82
C GLY A 251 -4.20 7.31 -5.43
N LEU A 252 -3.19 7.42 -4.55
CA LEU A 252 -3.35 7.27 -3.10
C LEU A 252 -3.99 8.52 -2.48
N VAL A 253 -4.00 9.63 -3.22
CA VAL A 253 -4.62 10.90 -2.81
C VAL A 253 -5.46 11.46 -3.94
N ASN A 254 -6.52 12.19 -3.58
CA ASN A 254 -7.34 12.95 -4.50
C ASN A 254 -6.54 14.08 -5.19
N PRO A 255 -7.04 14.71 -6.26
CA PRO A 255 -6.36 15.83 -6.93
C PRO A 255 -6.08 17.03 -6.00
N ASP A 256 -6.87 17.23 -4.94
CA ASP A 256 -6.66 18.25 -3.90
C ASP A 256 -5.69 17.81 -2.79
N ARG A 257 -5.11 16.61 -2.90
CA ARG A 257 -4.23 15.97 -1.92
C ARG A 257 -4.93 15.49 -0.66
N THR A 258 -6.25 15.36 -0.65
CA THR A 258 -6.94 14.64 0.42
C THR A 258 -6.65 13.14 0.30
N PRO A 259 -6.08 12.48 1.34
CA PRO A 259 -5.75 11.06 1.26
C PRO A 259 -6.99 10.18 1.05
N HIS A 260 -6.85 9.18 0.17
CA HIS A 260 -7.80 8.07 0.09
C HIS A 260 -7.69 7.15 1.32
N PRO A 261 -8.73 6.36 1.65
CA PRO A 261 -8.66 5.42 2.77
C PRO A 261 -7.49 4.44 2.71
N GLY A 262 -7.08 4.02 1.51
CA GLY A 262 -5.92 3.14 1.29
C GLY A 262 -4.60 3.71 1.81
N MET A 263 -4.49 5.04 1.94
CA MET A 263 -3.29 5.68 2.47
C MET A 263 -3.00 5.33 3.94
N ALA A 264 -4.04 5.04 4.74
CA ALA A 264 -3.88 4.57 6.11
C ALA A 264 -3.23 3.18 6.15
N GLU A 265 -3.61 2.28 5.24
CA GLU A 265 -3.01 0.96 5.07
C GLU A 265 -1.54 1.08 4.60
N VAL A 266 -1.26 1.99 3.68
CA VAL A 266 0.11 2.29 3.23
C VAL A 266 0.97 2.73 4.41
N LYS A 267 0.52 3.70 5.20
CA LYS A 267 1.24 4.17 6.39
C LYS A 267 1.55 3.05 7.38
N PHE A 268 0.55 2.22 7.68
CA PHE A 268 0.69 1.10 8.59
C PHE A 268 1.64 0.04 8.05
N THR A 269 1.51 -0.32 6.80
CA THR A 269 2.32 -1.37 6.16
C THR A 269 3.78 -0.94 6.02
N HIS A 270 4.03 0.32 5.70
CA HIS A 270 5.37 0.88 5.47
C HIS A 270 6.08 1.35 6.75
N GLN A 271 5.53 1.11 7.93
CA GLN A 271 6.12 1.60 9.18
C GLN A 271 7.52 1.04 9.45
N ASN A 272 8.38 1.91 10.00
CA ASN A 272 9.77 1.59 10.29
C ASN A 272 10.00 0.83 11.61
N VAL A 273 8.94 0.51 12.34
CA VAL A 273 9.00 -0.29 13.57
C VAL A 273 8.09 -1.48 13.43
N GLY A 274 8.64 -2.67 13.64
CA GLY A 274 7.90 -3.92 13.67
C GLY A 274 7.53 -4.31 15.10
N PHE A 275 6.35 -4.92 15.25
CA PHE A 275 5.85 -5.46 16.49
C PHE A 275 5.44 -6.91 16.31
N GLU A 276 5.82 -7.77 17.24
CA GLU A 276 5.50 -9.20 17.22
C GLU A 276 5.17 -9.67 18.64
N ALA A 277 4.09 -10.43 18.81
CA ALA A 277 3.79 -11.08 20.09
C ALA A 277 4.62 -12.37 20.23
N VAL A 278 5.57 -12.39 21.16
CA VAL A 278 6.38 -13.56 21.49
C VAL A 278 5.65 -14.44 22.52
N ASP A 279 5.22 -13.84 23.61
CA ASP A 279 4.39 -14.46 24.63
C ASP A 279 3.41 -13.42 25.21
N ALA A 280 2.28 -13.27 24.52
CA ALA A 280 1.27 -12.30 24.91
C ALA A 280 0.65 -12.61 26.30
N ALA A 281 0.65 -13.88 26.75
CA ALA A 281 0.14 -14.26 28.07
C ALA A 281 0.99 -13.70 29.19
N ASN A 282 2.30 -13.67 29.00
CA ASN A 282 3.26 -13.07 29.91
C ASN A 282 3.65 -11.63 29.57
N GLY A 283 3.02 -11.05 28.53
CA GLY A 283 3.25 -9.69 28.09
C GLY A 283 4.57 -9.46 27.34
N VAL A 284 5.15 -10.50 26.75
CA VAL A 284 6.44 -10.41 26.04
C VAL A 284 6.20 -10.11 24.56
N PHE A 285 6.78 -9.02 24.10
CA PHE A 285 6.68 -8.54 22.70
C PHE A 285 8.06 -8.21 22.16
N LYS A 286 8.29 -8.57 20.90
CA LYS A 286 9.50 -8.20 20.17
C LYS A 286 9.26 -6.93 19.36
N ILE A 287 10.17 -5.96 19.54
CA ILE A 287 10.22 -4.72 18.80
C ILE A 287 11.40 -4.79 17.83
N THR A 288 11.16 -4.50 16.56
CA THR A 288 12.20 -4.50 15.52
C THR A 288 12.34 -3.09 14.97
N ASN A 289 13.55 -2.55 15.03
CA ASN A 289 13.90 -1.31 14.36
C ASN A 289 14.22 -1.60 12.88
N ARG A 290 13.36 -1.17 11.98
CA ARG A 290 13.53 -1.34 10.53
C ARG A 290 14.21 -0.15 9.84
N PHE A 291 14.55 0.90 10.58
CA PHE A 291 15.40 1.97 10.05
C PHE A 291 16.80 1.44 9.75
N TYR A 292 17.45 2.02 8.76
CA TYR A 292 18.84 1.70 8.41
C TYR A 292 19.85 2.62 9.08
N PHE A 293 19.44 3.84 9.46
CA PHE A 293 20.34 4.88 9.94
C PHE A 293 19.90 5.52 11.26
N THR A 294 18.67 5.23 11.72
CA THR A 294 18.06 5.93 12.87
C THR A 294 17.86 5.00 14.05
N ASN A 295 18.33 5.38 15.23
CA ASN A 295 18.10 4.65 16.49
C ASN A 295 16.72 5.02 17.04
N LEU A 296 16.00 4.05 17.62
CA LEU A 296 14.67 4.30 18.19
C LEU A 296 14.68 5.15 19.46
N LYS A 297 15.85 5.40 20.09
CA LYS A 297 15.96 6.34 21.23
C LYS A 297 15.54 7.76 20.88
N ASP A 298 15.55 8.11 19.60
CA ASP A 298 15.16 9.43 19.10
C ASP A 298 13.63 9.60 18.99
N TYR A 299 12.87 8.55 19.31
CA TYR A 299 11.42 8.51 19.28
C TYR A 299 10.83 8.18 20.66
N MET A 300 9.54 8.50 20.84
CA MET A 300 8.77 8.13 22.04
C MET A 300 8.00 6.85 21.78
N PHE A 301 8.33 5.80 22.51
CA PHE A 301 7.58 4.55 22.52
C PHE A 301 6.53 4.59 23.64
N THR A 302 5.29 4.28 23.30
CA THR A 302 4.18 4.21 24.26
C THR A 302 3.50 2.86 24.14
N TYR A 303 3.26 2.18 25.27
CA TYR A 303 2.29 1.09 25.32
C TYR A 303 1.07 1.47 26.15
N THR A 304 -0.11 0.95 25.74
CA THR A 304 -1.37 1.20 26.43
C THR A 304 -2.15 -0.10 26.53
N ILE A 305 -2.47 -0.53 27.75
CA ILE A 305 -3.33 -1.69 28.00
C ILE A 305 -4.77 -1.18 28.12
N LYS A 306 -5.67 -1.82 27.38
CA LYS A 306 -7.11 -1.51 27.35
C LYS A 306 -7.94 -2.72 27.77
N ALA A 307 -9.03 -2.47 28.49
CA ALA A 307 -10.13 -3.39 28.72
C ALA A 307 -11.30 -2.92 27.85
N ASN A 308 -11.63 -3.62 26.76
CA ASN A 308 -12.39 -3.11 25.65
C ASN A 308 -11.76 -1.77 25.18
N ASN A 309 -12.54 -0.65 25.17
CA ASN A 309 -12.02 0.68 24.80
C ASN A 309 -11.50 1.51 26.01
N LYS A 310 -11.52 0.96 27.22
CA LYS A 310 -11.11 1.69 28.41
C LYS A 310 -9.62 1.47 28.69
N ILE A 311 -8.85 2.56 28.73
CA ILE A 311 -7.45 2.53 29.14
C ILE A 311 -7.37 2.18 30.63
N ILE A 312 -6.60 1.15 30.97
CA ILE A 312 -6.35 0.71 32.34
C ILE A 312 -4.90 0.93 32.78
N LYS A 313 -3.98 0.97 31.82
CA LYS A 313 -2.57 1.28 32.06
C LYS A 313 -1.92 1.85 30.81
N SER A 314 -1.04 2.83 30.98
CA SER A 314 -0.22 3.37 29.90
C SER A 314 1.16 3.73 30.44
N ASN A 315 2.19 3.58 29.61
CA ASN A 315 3.55 4.00 29.93
C ASN A 315 4.26 4.50 28.67
N LYS A 316 5.16 5.46 28.88
CA LYS A 316 6.02 6.03 27.83
C LYS A 316 7.46 5.76 28.18
N MET A 317 8.27 5.41 27.18
CA MET A 317 9.69 5.15 27.35
C MET A 317 10.47 5.47 26.08
N SER A 318 11.76 5.68 26.19
CA SER A 318 12.69 5.63 25.08
C SER A 318 13.25 4.21 24.94
N LEU A 319 13.43 3.74 23.71
CA LEU A 319 14.06 2.44 23.42
C LEU A 319 15.40 2.70 22.73
N ASP A 320 16.51 2.42 23.41
CA ASP A 320 17.83 2.47 22.78
C ASP A 320 18.03 1.21 21.93
N LEU A 321 17.45 1.23 20.74
CA LEU A 321 17.47 0.13 19.78
C LEU A 321 18.11 0.61 18.47
N ALA A 322 19.29 0.07 18.19
CA ALA A 322 20.07 0.40 17.00
C ALA A 322 19.33 0.07 15.69
N PRO A 323 19.68 0.71 14.57
CA PRO A 323 19.17 0.34 13.25
C PRO A 323 19.30 -1.17 12.99
N GLN A 324 18.28 -1.77 12.37
CA GLN A 324 18.20 -3.19 12.02
C GLN A 324 18.25 -4.18 13.20
N ALA A 325 18.22 -3.70 14.43
CA ALA A 325 18.21 -4.54 15.62
C ALA A 325 16.78 -4.85 16.09
N SER A 326 16.66 -5.89 16.91
CA SER A 326 15.42 -6.26 17.61
C SER A 326 15.70 -6.47 19.10
N GLN A 327 14.70 -6.17 19.93
CA GLN A 327 14.74 -6.50 21.35
C GLN A 327 13.35 -6.93 21.84
N GLU A 328 13.32 -7.73 22.89
CA GLU A 328 12.08 -8.05 23.61
C GLU A 328 11.84 -7.02 24.71
N ILE A 329 10.57 -6.68 24.89
CA ILE A 329 10.09 -5.87 26.01
C ILE A 329 9.01 -6.65 26.76
N THR A 330 8.85 -6.36 28.06
CA THR A 330 7.77 -6.93 28.85
C THR A 330 6.77 -5.85 29.25
N VAL A 331 5.53 -6.00 28.78
CA VAL A 331 4.40 -5.19 29.20
C VAL A 331 3.80 -5.84 30.47
N PRO A 332 3.55 -5.11 31.56
CA PRO A 332 3.09 -5.70 32.80
C PRO A 332 1.61 -6.09 32.74
N VAL A 333 1.34 -7.31 32.30
CA VAL A 333 -0.01 -7.93 32.24
C VAL A 333 -0.40 -8.67 33.50
N ALA A 334 0.58 -8.97 34.37
CA ALA A 334 0.32 -9.60 35.67
C ALA A 334 -0.67 -8.78 36.50
N GLY A 335 -1.69 -9.44 37.04
CA GLY A 335 -2.75 -8.80 37.84
C GLY A 335 -3.97 -8.31 37.03
N LEU A 336 -3.98 -8.47 35.71
CA LEU A 336 -5.21 -8.35 34.93
C LEU A 336 -6.18 -9.47 35.36
N LYS A 337 -7.39 -9.10 35.79
CA LYS A 337 -8.37 -10.09 36.22
C LYS A 337 -9.32 -10.38 35.06
N PRO A 338 -9.45 -11.65 34.66
CA PRO A 338 -10.43 -12.03 33.63
C PRO A 338 -11.85 -11.58 34.02
N GLN A 339 -12.56 -11.01 33.06
CA GLN A 339 -13.96 -10.58 33.23
C GLN A 339 -14.76 -11.04 32.01
N ALA A 340 -15.96 -11.57 32.24
CA ALA A 340 -16.83 -12.02 31.15
C ALA A 340 -17.21 -10.84 30.24
N GLY A 341 -17.06 -11.00 28.93
CA GLY A 341 -17.37 -10.00 27.92
C GLY A 341 -16.36 -8.84 27.82
N VAL A 342 -15.18 -8.99 28.43
CA VAL A 342 -14.08 -8.01 28.31
C VAL A 342 -12.94 -8.59 27.53
N ASP A 343 -12.58 -7.93 26.42
CA ASP A 343 -11.36 -8.16 25.68
C ASP A 343 -10.24 -7.25 26.20
N TYR A 344 -9.07 -7.84 26.45
CA TYR A 344 -7.88 -7.09 26.85
C TYR A 344 -6.96 -6.94 25.65
N LEU A 345 -6.58 -5.70 25.35
CA LEU A 345 -5.71 -5.33 24.25
C LEU A 345 -4.50 -4.57 24.78
N VAL A 346 -3.37 -4.71 24.10
CA VAL A 346 -2.24 -3.78 24.21
C VAL A 346 -2.02 -3.10 22.89
N ASP A 347 -1.96 -1.76 22.95
CA ASP A 347 -1.57 -0.92 21.83
C ASP A 347 -0.14 -0.43 22.01
N PHE A 348 0.61 -0.41 20.94
CA PHE A 348 1.92 0.22 20.82
C PHE A 348 1.84 1.39 19.86
N VAL A 349 2.46 2.50 20.24
CA VAL A 349 2.57 3.71 19.39
C VAL A 349 3.98 4.23 19.50
N VAL A 350 4.60 4.53 18.37
CA VAL A 350 5.89 5.21 18.29
C VAL A 350 5.67 6.57 17.65
N THR A 351 6.08 7.62 18.35
CA THR A 351 5.90 9.01 17.90
C THR A 351 7.21 9.77 17.85
N THR A 352 7.28 10.76 16.96
CA THR A 352 8.36 11.75 16.94
C THR A 352 8.36 12.57 18.23
N VAL A 353 9.54 12.87 18.78
CA VAL A 353 9.67 13.76 19.97
C VAL A 353 9.86 15.23 19.60
N LYS A 354 10.32 15.49 18.39
CA LYS A 354 10.52 16.83 17.82
C LYS A 354 10.08 16.85 16.36
N THR A 355 9.89 18.02 15.79
CA THR A 355 9.66 18.15 14.35
C THR A 355 10.92 17.74 13.59
N GLU A 356 10.76 16.86 12.59
CA GLU A 356 11.80 16.32 11.73
C GLU A 356 11.45 16.63 10.26
N GLY A 357 12.00 17.71 9.74
CA GLY A 357 11.64 18.19 8.40
C GLY A 357 10.13 18.48 8.31
N LEU A 358 9.42 17.69 7.48
CA LEU A 358 7.97 17.81 7.26
C LEU A 358 7.11 16.96 8.22
N VAL A 359 7.74 16.23 9.15
CA VAL A 359 7.04 15.40 10.13
C VAL A 359 6.97 16.12 11.46
N PRO A 360 5.78 16.52 11.96
CA PRO A 360 5.67 17.31 13.19
C PRO A 360 5.97 16.47 14.45
N ALA A 361 6.31 17.14 15.53
CA ALA A 361 6.44 16.52 16.85
C ALA A 361 5.11 15.85 17.28
N GLY A 362 5.20 14.68 17.86
CA GLY A 362 4.03 13.89 18.28
C GLY A 362 3.36 13.09 17.17
N HIS A 363 3.88 13.16 15.94
CA HIS A 363 3.35 12.35 14.83
C HIS A 363 3.63 10.87 15.06
N ASP A 364 2.60 10.03 14.87
CA ASP A 364 2.73 8.58 14.96
C ASP A 364 3.41 8.03 13.69
N ILE A 365 4.54 7.35 13.87
CA ILE A 365 5.29 6.71 12.79
C ILE A 365 5.08 5.20 12.74
N ALA A 366 4.58 4.60 13.83
CA ALA A 366 4.28 3.18 13.87
C ALA A 366 3.22 2.87 14.91
N LEU A 367 2.37 1.89 14.60
CA LEU A 367 1.26 1.41 15.40
C LEU A 367 1.30 -0.12 15.47
N GLY A 368 0.91 -0.69 16.62
CA GLY A 368 0.69 -2.12 16.79
C GLY A 368 -0.40 -2.39 17.81
N GLN A 369 -1.23 -3.41 17.57
CA GLN A 369 -2.24 -3.83 18.53
C GLN A 369 -2.26 -5.35 18.65
N PHE A 370 -2.31 -5.84 19.89
CA PHE A 370 -2.36 -7.27 20.17
C PHE A 370 -3.41 -7.58 21.22
N ARG A 371 -4.12 -8.71 21.04
CA ARG A 371 -5.02 -9.25 22.03
C ARG A 371 -4.18 -9.95 23.12
N LEU A 372 -4.47 -9.63 24.36
CA LEU A 372 -3.92 -10.33 25.52
C LEU A 372 -4.83 -11.51 25.87
N PRO A 373 -4.33 -12.72 26.07
CA PRO A 373 -5.13 -13.92 26.34
C PRO A 373 -5.57 -13.98 27.82
N VAL A 374 -6.24 -12.90 28.28
CA VAL A 374 -6.82 -12.79 29.62
C VAL A 374 -8.31 -13.06 29.51
N GLU A 375 -8.69 -14.33 29.55
CA GLU A 375 -10.07 -14.77 29.31
C GLU A 375 -10.72 -15.26 30.61
N ALA A 376 -11.96 -14.82 30.86
CA ALA A 376 -12.84 -15.45 31.84
C ALA A 376 -13.54 -16.64 31.18
N ASP A 377 -13.91 -17.62 32.01
CA ASP A 377 -14.84 -18.65 31.57
C ASP A 377 -16.06 -18.01 30.91
N LYS A 378 -16.40 -18.44 29.70
CA LYS A 378 -17.59 -17.97 29.03
C LYS A 378 -18.77 -18.31 29.91
N THR A 379 -19.48 -17.30 30.40
CA THR A 379 -20.73 -17.51 31.14
C THR A 379 -21.62 -18.34 30.23
N ALA A 380 -21.86 -19.57 30.60
CA ALA A 380 -22.73 -20.43 29.82
C ALA A 380 -24.09 -19.73 29.68
N TYR A 381 -24.49 -19.46 28.45
CA TYR A 381 -25.81 -18.89 28.17
C TYR A 381 -26.85 -19.85 28.72
N LYS A 382 -27.50 -19.50 29.80
CA LYS A 382 -28.65 -20.25 30.30
C LYS A 382 -29.84 -19.88 29.43
N ALA A 383 -30.16 -20.75 28.52
CA ALA A 383 -31.38 -20.61 27.74
C ALA A 383 -32.56 -20.54 28.72
N GLY A 384 -33.26 -19.41 28.72
CA GLY A 384 -34.50 -19.20 29.44
C GLY A 384 -35.66 -19.06 28.46
N GLY A 385 -36.82 -19.51 28.84
CA GLY A 385 -37.99 -19.36 28.00
C GLY A 385 -38.81 -20.66 27.84
N PRO A 386 -39.90 -20.63 27.05
CA PRO A 386 -40.72 -21.83 26.78
C PRO A 386 -39.92 -22.93 26.07
N LYS A 387 -40.24 -24.15 26.36
CA LYS A 387 -39.67 -25.33 25.66
C LYS A 387 -39.91 -25.19 24.16
N LEU A 388 -38.86 -25.41 23.37
CA LEU A 388 -38.95 -25.46 21.93
C LEU A 388 -39.34 -26.87 21.47
N THR A 389 -40.22 -26.91 20.45
CA THR A 389 -40.56 -28.14 19.73
C THR A 389 -39.97 -28.02 18.33
N VAL A 390 -39.27 -29.07 17.90
CA VAL A 390 -38.71 -29.18 16.54
C VAL A 390 -39.49 -30.24 15.80
N SER A 391 -39.95 -29.90 14.61
CA SER A 391 -40.60 -30.84 13.68
C SER A 391 -40.06 -30.65 12.26
N GLU A 392 -40.10 -31.73 11.48
CA GLU A 392 -39.74 -31.71 10.07
C GLU A 392 -40.99 -31.98 9.23
N GLU A 393 -41.24 -31.13 8.25
CA GLU A 393 -42.35 -31.25 7.31
C GLU A 393 -41.83 -31.03 5.88
N GLY A 394 -41.59 -32.15 5.16
CA GLY A 394 -40.93 -32.10 3.86
C GLY A 394 -39.54 -31.49 3.94
N ASP A 395 -39.31 -30.42 3.19
CA ASP A 395 -38.02 -29.68 3.19
C ASP A 395 -37.91 -28.71 4.33
N ASN A 396 -38.96 -28.48 5.14
CA ASN A 396 -38.98 -27.50 6.20
C ASN A 396 -38.64 -28.12 7.57
N VAL A 397 -37.75 -27.46 8.29
CA VAL A 397 -37.53 -27.64 9.73
C VAL A 397 -38.24 -26.50 10.46
N LYS A 398 -39.24 -26.83 11.28
CA LYS A 398 -40.00 -25.88 12.09
C LYS A 398 -39.52 -25.93 13.53
N VAL A 399 -39.24 -24.79 14.12
CA VAL A 399 -38.94 -24.66 15.53
C VAL A 399 -39.96 -23.73 16.17
N THR A 400 -40.76 -24.29 17.08
CA THR A 400 -41.93 -23.60 17.65
C THR A 400 -41.88 -23.55 19.18
N SER A 401 -42.44 -22.48 19.73
CA SER A 401 -42.77 -22.36 21.15
C SER A 401 -44.09 -21.60 21.31
N SER A 402 -44.52 -21.31 22.55
CA SER A 402 -45.68 -20.45 22.77
C SER A 402 -45.51 -19.01 22.26
N LYS A 403 -44.29 -18.60 21.91
CA LYS A 403 -43.98 -17.20 21.51
C LYS A 403 -43.29 -17.12 20.14
N VAL A 404 -42.64 -18.14 19.69
CA VAL A 404 -41.80 -18.10 18.51
C VAL A 404 -42.21 -19.23 17.52
N ASN A 405 -42.23 -18.88 16.23
CA ASN A 405 -42.30 -19.82 15.14
C ASN A 405 -41.19 -19.48 14.14
N PHE A 406 -40.30 -20.45 13.92
CA PHE A 406 -39.13 -20.33 13.06
C PHE A 406 -39.18 -21.44 12.03
N VAL A 407 -38.95 -21.11 10.75
CA VAL A 407 -38.97 -22.09 9.65
C VAL A 407 -37.68 -21.99 8.88
N PHE A 408 -36.97 -23.10 8.77
CA PHE A 408 -35.77 -23.26 7.94
C PHE A 408 -36.09 -24.19 6.77
N ASP A 409 -35.83 -23.76 5.55
CA ASP A 409 -35.94 -24.55 4.32
C ASP A 409 -34.60 -25.24 4.04
N LYS A 410 -34.55 -26.55 4.15
CA LYS A 410 -33.36 -27.40 3.93
C LYS A 410 -32.88 -27.38 2.49
N LYS A 411 -33.81 -27.23 1.53
CA LYS A 411 -33.50 -27.20 0.11
C LYS A 411 -32.91 -25.90 -0.33
N ALA A 412 -33.48 -24.79 0.14
CA ALA A 412 -32.96 -23.44 -0.10
C ALA A 412 -31.77 -23.10 0.80
N GLY A 413 -31.61 -23.81 1.94
CA GLY A 413 -30.52 -23.55 2.90
C GLY A 413 -30.70 -22.26 3.69
N VAL A 414 -31.91 -21.73 3.82
CA VAL A 414 -32.21 -20.43 4.41
C VAL A 414 -33.38 -20.48 5.39
N VAL A 415 -33.44 -19.51 6.29
CA VAL A 415 -34.59 -19.26 7.16
C VAL A 415 -35.66 -18.52 6.35
N THR A 416 -36.86 -19.07 6.23
CA THR A 416 -37.95 -18.51 5.43
C THR A 416 -39.01 -17.77 6.25
N SER A 417 -39.09 -18.05 7.56
CA SER A 417 -40.02 -17.35 8.47
C SER A 417 -39.45 -17.26 9.87
N TYR A 418 -39.60 -16.10 10.48
CA TYR A 418 -39.30 -15.87 11.89
C TYR A 418 -40.39 -15.00 12.51
N LYS A 419 -41.31 -15.66 13.25
CA LYS A 419 -42.42 -14.97 13.96
C LYS A 419 -42.20 -14.93 15.45
N VAL A 420 -42.48 -13.80 16.05
CA VAL A 420 -42.60 -13.63 17.49
C VAL A 420 -43.98 -13.12 17.80
N GLY A 421 -44.77 -13.93 18.49
CA GLY A 421 -46.23 -13.70 18.62
C GLY A 421 -46.89 -13.69 17.25
N ASN A 422 -47.58 -12.63 16.89
CA ASN A 422 -48.26 -12.46 15.61
C ASN A 422 -47.39 -11.69 14.57
N THR A 423 -46.21 -11.23 14.92
CA THR A 423 -45.36 -10.45 14.04
C THR A 423 -44.37 -11.30 13.28
N GLU A 424 -44.49 -11.27 11.94
CA GLU A 424 -43.47 -11.85 11.04
C GLU A 424 -42.34 -10.77 10.86
N TYR A 425 -41.10 -11.22 11.04
CA TYR A 425 -39.92 -10.34 10.92
C TYR A 425 -39.26 -10.40 9.54
N PHE A 426 -39.66 -11.37 8.70
CA PHE A 426 -39.18 -11.48 7.34
C PHE A 426 -40.23 -10.97 6.36
N ASN A 427 -39.83 -10.05 5.48
CA ASN A 427 -40.73 -9.49 4.48
C ASN A 427 -40.88 -10.46 3.31
N GLU A 428 -42.13 -10.87 3.01
CA GLU A 428 -42.48 -11.71 1.84
C GLU A 428 -41.61 -12.96 1.69
N GLY A 429 -41.22 -13.60 2.82
CA GLY A 429 -40.37 -14.79 2.81
C GLY A 429 -38.87 -14.51 2.59
N PHE A 430 -38.48 -13.27 2.51
CA PHE A 430 -37.05 -12.89 2.44
C PHE A 430 -36.43 -12.98 3.83
N GLY A 431 -35.69 -14.06 4.05
CA GLY A 431 -35.05 -14.35 5.33
C GLY A 431 -33.55 -14.12 5.35
N ILE A 432 -32.91 -14.58 6.42
CA ILE A 432 -31.46 -14.52 6.56
C ILE A 432 -30.80 -15.42 5.50
N GLN A 433 -30.01 -14.81 4.64
CA GLN A 433 -29.25 -15.53 3.60
C GLN A 433 -27.75 -15.22 3.76
N PRO A 434 -26.87 -16.20 3.46
CA PRO A 434 -25.46 -15.92 3.33
C PRO A 434 -25.23 -14.85 2.25
N ASN A 435 -24.48 -13.83 2.59
CA ASN A 435 -24.12 -12.79 1.65
C ASN A 435 -22.59 -12.65 1.60
N PHE A 436 -22.01 -13.04 0.48
CA PHE A 436 -20.57 -12.96 0.21
C PHE A 436 -20.23 -11.80 -0.74
N TRP A 437 -21.14 -10.83 -0.83
CA TRP A 437 -20.93 -9.66 -1.66
C TRP A 437 -20.03 -8.64 -0.96
N ARG A 438 -19.10 -8.06 -1.69
CA ARG A 438 -18.43 -6.82 -1.37
C ARG A 438 -18.68 -5.78 -2.46
N ALA A 439 -18.51 -4.52 -2.15
CA ALA A 439 -18.48 -3.51 -3.21
C ALA A 439 -17.31 -3.84 -4.15
N PRO A 440 -17.54 -3.93 -5.47
CA PRO A 440 -16.44 -4.03 -6.41
C PRO A 440 -15.53 -2.81 -6.26
N ASN A 441 -14.26 -3.00 -6.52
CA ASN A 441 -13.33 -1.88 -6.68
C ASN A 441 -13.05 -1.68 -8.19
N ASP A 442 -12.34 -0.60 -8.51
CA ASP A 442 -12.11 -0.24 -9.91
C ASP A 442 -11.10 -1.16 -10.63
N ASN A 443 -10.51 -2.12 -9.92
CA ASN A 443 -9.64 -3.16 -10.49
C ASN A 443 -10.36 -4.50 -10.73
N ASP A 444 -11.67 -4.61 -10.46
CA ASP A 444 -12.45 -5.84 -10.63
C ASP A 444 -12.85 -6.10 -12.09
#